data_85709db9b0e324a06e1072e39742acfa
#
_entry.id   85709db9b0e324a06e1072e39742acfa
#
_cell.length_a   1.000
_cell.length_b   1.000
_cell.length_c   1.000
_cell.angle_alpha   90.00
_cell.angle_beta   90.00
_cell.angle_gamma   90.00
#
_symmetry.space_group_name_H-M   'P 1'
#
loop_
_entity.id
_entity.type
_entity.pdbx_description
1 polymer ?
#
loop_
_entity_poly.entity_id
_entity_poly.type
_entity_poly.pdbx_seq_one_letter_code
_entity_poly.pdbx_strand_id
1 'polypeptide(L)'
;MSNNKYEKAKIYKIWSTQGDKIYVGSTCKEYLSQRMVAHRCSYNQWKSKSIKYTSSFILFDEYGTENCMIEQLEAKNCNSKDELRQLEGQYIRNLDCVNKIISGRTSRQYFEENKEKIHRYQEQYRKEHHKNL
;
A
#
# COMPACT_ATOMS: atom_id res chain seq x y z
N MET A 1 -26.75 15.44 -11.18
CA MET A 1 -25.31 15.40 -10.81
C MET A 1 -25.07 14.28 -9.81
N SER A 2 -24.07 13.50 -10.06
CA SER A 2 -23.69 12.44 -9.12
C SER A 2 -22.94 13.03 -7.95
N ASN A 3 -23.37 12.73 -6.71
CA ASN A 3 -22.64 13.08 -5.50
C ASN A 3 -21.70 11.95 -5.06
N ASN A 4 -21.49 10.98 -5.95
CA ASN A 4 -20.65 9.81 -5.64
C ASN A 4 -19.18 10.18 -5.74
N LYS A 5 -18.50 10.24 -4.59
CA LYS A 5 -17.07 10.56 -4.54
C LYS A 5 -16.20 9.46 -5.14
N TYR A 6 -16.75 8.27 -5.38
CA TYR A 6 -16.02 7.14 -5.98
C TYR A 6 -16.16 7.07 -7.50
N GLU A 7 -16.81 8.06 -8.10
CA GLU A 7 -16.99 8.13 -9.54
C GLU A 7 -15.66 8.18 -10.30
N LYS A 8 -14.67 8.85 -9.75
CA LYS A 8 -13.33 9.00 -10.35
C LYS A 8 -12.30 8.07 -9.71
N ALA A 9 -12.73 6.95 -9.17
CA ALA A 9 -11.84 6.02 -8.51
C ALA A 9 -10.80 5.45 -9.46
N LYS A 10 -9.59 5.28 -8.96
CA LYS A 10 -8.46 4.75 -9.73
C LYS A 10 -7.68 3.77 -8.89
N ILE A 11 -7.18 2.74 -9.54
CA ILE A 11 -6.16 1.86 -8.98
C ILE A 11 -4.83 2.27 -9.58
N TYR A 12 -3.81 2.40 -8.77
CA TYR A 12 -2.49 2.83 -9.20
C TYR A 12 -1.41 1.94 -8.60
N LYS A 13 -0.23 2.02 -9.18
CA LYS A 13 0.98 1.46 -8.55
C LYS A 13 2.02 2.56 -8.36
N ILE A 14 2.81 2.43 -7.31
CA ILE A 14 4.06 3.18 -7.14
C ILE A 14 5.18 2.21 -7.47
N TRP A 15 6.13 2.64 -8.29
CA TRP A 15 7.19 1.80 -8.82
C TRP A 15 8.47 2.61 -8.98
N SER A 16 9.58 1.94 -9.29
CA SER A 16 10.86 2.61 -9.51
C SER A 16 11.68 1.87 -10.56
N THR A 17 12.49 2.61 -11.30
CA THR A 17 13.48 2.03 -12.21
C THR A 17 14.65 1.41 -11.46
N GLN A 18 14.77 1.65 -10.15
CA GLN A 18 15.85 1.16 -9.31
C GLN A 18 15.67 -0.29 -8.88
N GLY A 19 14.47 -0.84 -9.01
CA GLY A 19 14.20 -2.21 -8.61
C GLY A 19 12.78 -2.66 -8.98
N ASP A 20 12.41 -3.85 -8.53
CA ASP A 20 11.19 -4.53 -8.94
C ASP A 20 10.02 -4.38 -7.97
N LYS A 21 10.25 -3.83 -6.79
CA LYS A 21 9.19 -3.69 -5.80
C LYS A 21 8.17 -2.67 -6.26
N ILE A 22 6.89 -3.00 -6.05
CA ILE A 22 5.78 -2.09 -6.33
C ILE A 22 4.83 -2.04 -5.15
N TYR A 23 4.11 -0.93 -5.03
CA TYR A 23 3.02 -0.75 -4.10
C TYR A 23 1.75 -0.48 -4.89
N VAL A 24 0.64 -1.13 -4.51
CA VAL A 24 -0.67 -0.94 -5.15
C VAL A 24 -1.57 -0.16 -4.20
N GLY A 25 -2.26 0.84 -4.72
CA GLY A 25 -3.19 1.63 -3.94
C GLY A 25 -4.38 2.07 -4.76
N SER A 26 -5.29 2.80 -4.11
CA SER A 26 -6.46 3.38 -4.75
C SER A 26 -6.66 4.81 -4.31
N THR A 27 -7.31 5.60 -5.14
CA THR A 27 -7.61 6.99 -4.84
C THR A 27 -8.86 7.42 -5.58
N CYS A 28 -9.55 8.42 -5.02
CA CYS A 28 -10.67 9.10 -5.68
C CYS A 28 -10.28 10.49 -6.16
N LYS A 29 -9.02 10.88 -6.00
CA LYS A 29 -8.54 12.18 -6.46
C LYS A 29 -8.50 12.23 -7.97
N GLU A 30 -8.70 13.43 -8.51
CA GLU A 30 -8.74 13.63 -9.95
C GLU A 30 -7.41 13.30 -10.62
N TYR A 31 -6.29 13.66 -9.97
CA TYR A 31 -4.95 13.45 -10.52
C TYR A 31 -4.12 12.58 -9.60
N LEU A 32 -3.39 11.62 -10.19
CA LEU A 32 -2.49 10.76 -9.43
C LEU A 32 -1.34 11.54 -8.77
N SER A 33 -0.93 12.64 -9.38
CA SER A 33 0.12 13.51 -8.80
C SER A 33 -0.27 13.99 -7.40
N GLN A 34 -1.54 14.26 -7.16
CA GLN A 34 -2.04 14.66 -5.84
C GLN A 34 -1.86 13.54 -4.82
N ARG A 35 -2.11 12.30 -5.23
CA ARG A 35 -1.94 11.15 -4.36
C ARG A 35 -0.46 10.87 -4.08
N MET A 36 0.39 11.06 -5.08
CA MET A 36 1.84 10.89 -4.89
C MET A 36 2.41 11.91 -3.91
N VAL A 37 1.97 13.16 -3.99
CA VAL A 37 2.35 14.21 -3.02
C VAL A 37 1.94 13.77 -1.62
N ALA A 38 0.72 13.24 -1.45
CA ALA A 38 0.25 12.77 -0.15
C ALA A 38 1.13 11.64 0.40
N HIS A 39 1.55 10.69 -0.44
CA HIS A 39 2.45 9.62 -0.02
C HIS A 39 3.80 10.15 0.43
N ARG A 40 4.38 11.08 -0.32
CA ARG A 40 5.68 11.69 0.02
C ARG A 40 5.61 12.48 1.31
N CYS A 41 4.53 13.23 1.51
CA CYS A 41 4.32 13.99 2.75
C CYS A 41 4.18 13.05 3.94
N SER A 42 3.42 11.99 3.81
CA SER A 42 3.26 10.99 4.88
C SER A 42 4.59 10.33 5.23
N TYR A 43 5.38 9.99 4.23
CA TYR A 43 6.69 9.39 4.45
C TYR A 43 7.62 10.34 5.21
N ASN A 44 7.67 11.61 4.82
CA ASN A 44 8.50 12.61 5.50
C ASN A 44 8.04 12.83 6.95
N GLN A 45 6.73 12.82 7.19
CA GLN A 45 6.18 12.92 8.55
C GLN A 45 6.54 11.70 9.38
N TRP A 46 6.52 10.52 8.80
CA TRP A 46 6.89 9.29 9.49
C TRP A 46 8.36 9.32 9.91
N LYS A 47 9.25 9.82 9.06
CA LYS A 47 10.68 9.93 9.38
C LYS A 47 10.97 10.90 10.52
N SER A 48 10.20 12.00 10.60
CA SER A 48 10.42 13.05 11.61
C SER A 48 9.56 12.91 12.85
N LYS A 49 8.44 12.21 12.75
CA LYS A 49 7.47 12.01 13.84
C LYS A 49 6.87 10.63 13.75
N SER A 50 6.37 10.13 14.87
CA SER A 50 5.83 8.79 14.97
C SER A 50 4.41 8.69 14.42
N ILE A 51 4.25 8.80 13.10
CA ILE A 51 2.98 8.43 12.46
C ILE A 51 3.04 6.95 12.04
N LYS A 52 1.88 6.40 11.72
CA LYS A 52 1.76 4.99 11.36
C LYS A 52 2.53 4.66 10.09
N TYR A 53 3.28 3.56 10.11
CA TYR A 53 4.01 3.07 8.95
C TYR A 53 3.04 2.57 7.88
N THR A 54 3.33 2.92 6.62
CA THR A 54 2.56 2.49 5.46
C THR A 54 3.46 1.67 4.54
N SER A 55 2.90 0.65 3.89
CA SER A 55 3.69 -0.24 3.01
C SER A 55 4.38 0.46 1.85
N SER A 56 3.84 1.59 1.37
CA SER A 56 4.49 2.38 0.33
C SER A 56 5.86 2.91 0.76
N PHE A 57 6.07 3.08 2.07
CA PHE A 57 7.36 3.57 2.60
C PHE A 57 8.51 2.62 2.32
N ILE A 58 8.22 1.35 2.09
CA ILE A 58 9.24 0.37 1.71
C ILE A 58 9.97 0.81 0.44
N LEU A 59 9.23 1.28 -0.55
CA LEU A 59 9.81 1.76 -1.79
C LEU A 59 10.61 3.05 -1.58
N PHE A 60 10.09 3.96 -0.77
CA PHE A 60 10.77 5.22 -0.50
C PHE A 60 12.06 5.02 0.29
N ASP A 61 12.07 4.07 1.24
CA ASP A 61 13.27 3.72 1.99
C ASP A 61 14.33 3.08 1.11
N GLU A 62 13.92 2.21 0.20
CA GLU A 62 14.85 1.43 -0.61
C GLU A 62 15.36 2.21 -1.82
N TYR A 63 14.49 2.97 -2.49
CA TYR A 63 14.80 3.61 -3.76
C TYR A 63 14.94 5.13 -3.69
N GLY A 64 14.45 5.76 -2.61
CA GLY A 64 14.36 7.22 -2.50
C GLY A 64 13.04 7.74 -3.09
N THR A 65 12.48 8.77 -2.46
CA THR A 65 11.20 9.36 -2.88
C THR A 65 11.27 9.93 -4.30
N GLU A 66 12.41 10.48 -4.67
CA GLU A 66 12.63 11.10 -5.99
C GLU A 66 12.75 10.07 -7.11
N ASN A 67 13.00 8.81 -6.76
CA ASN A 67 13.16 7.73 -7.74
C ASN A 67 11.91 6.87 -7.88
N CYS A 68 10.84 7.19 -7.15
CA CYS A 68 9.57 6.47 -7.20
C CYS A 68 8.56 7.25 -8.03
N MET A 69 7.78 6.52 -8.83
CA MET A 69 6.79 7.08 -9.74
C MET A 69 5.43 6.44 -9.48
N ILE A 70 4.37 7.12 -9.87
CA ILE A 70 3.00 6.62 -9.74
C ILE A 70 2.39 6.44 -11.13
N GLU A 71 1.70 5.31 -11.33
CA GLU A 71 1.09 4.97 -12.62
C GLU A 71 -0.31 4.41 -12.42
N GLN A 72 -1.24 4.81 -13.27
CA GLN A 72 -2.59 4.29 -13.23
C GLN A 72 -2.65 2.87 -13.79
N LEU A 73 -3.27 1.96 -13.05
CA LEU A 73 -3.56 0.61 -13.51
C LEU A 73 -4.96 0.51 -14.09
N GLU A 74 -5.93 1.17 -13.45
CA GLU A 74 -7.32 1.17 -13.91
C GLU A 74 -8.05 2.38 -13.35
N ALA A 75 -8.95 2.96 -14.16
CA ALA A 75 -9.92 3.94 -13.71
C ALA A 75 -11.30 3.29 -13.78
N LYS A 76 -12.07 3.41 -12.70
CA LYS A 76 -13.40 2.80 -12.64
C LYS A 76 -14.36 3.66 -11.83
N ASN A 77 -15.56 3.88 -12.38
CA ASN A 77 -16.64 4.51 -11.64
C ASN A 77 -17.18 3.50 -10.62
N CYS A 78 -16.77 3.62 -9.37
CA CYS A 78 -17.23 2.75 -8.31
C CYS A 78 -18.45 3.37 -7.61
N ASN A 79 -19.32 2.52 -7.08
CA ASN A 79 -20.54 2.97 -6.37
C ASN A 79 -20.32 3.14 -4.88
N SER A 80 -19.28 2.51 -4.33
CA SER A 80 -19.02 2.53 -2.91
C SER A 80 -17.54 2.31 -2.62
N LYS A 81 -17.16 2.61 -1.38
CA LYS A 81 -15.82 2.35 -0.86
C LYS A 81 -15.50 0.85 -0.90
N ASP A 82 -16.47 0.01 -0.58
CA ASP A 82 -16.27 -1.44 -0.57
C ASP A 82 -15.97 -1.97 -1.97
N GLU A 83 -16.66 -1.47 -2.98
CA GLU A 83 -16.40 -1.85 -4.37
C GLU A 83 -14.96 -1.47 -4.78
N LEU A 84 -14.53 -0.26 -4.43
CA LEU A 84 -13.18 0.19 -4.71
C LEU A 84 -12.13 -0.67 -3.99
N ARG A 85 -12.37 -0.97 -2.73
CA ARG A 85 -11.46 -1.82 -1.94
C ARG A 85 -11.35 -3.23 -2.50
N GLN A 86 -12.45 -3.80 -2.97
CA GLN A 86 -12.44 -5.12 -3.59
C GLN A 86 -11.63 -5.12 -4.87
N LEU A 87 -11.79 -4.08 -5.69
CA LEU A 87 -11.03 -3.93 -6.92
C LEU A 87 -9.52 -3.80 -6.62
N GLU A 88 -9.17 -2.95 -5.66
CA GLU A 88 -7.80 -2.81 -5.21
C GLU A 88 -7.23 -4.15 -4.73
N GLY A 89 -8.00 -4.89 -3.96
CA GLY A 89 -7.60 -6.20 -3.45
C GLY A 89 -7.33 -7.21 -4.55
N GLN A 90 -8.08 -7.17 -5.65
CA GLN A 90 -7.84 -8.03 -6.80
C GLN A 90 -6.47 -7.76 -7.43
N TYR A 91 -6.11 -6.48 -7.57
CA TYR A 91 -4.80 -6.10 -8.09
C TYR A 91 -3.68 -6.53 -7.16
N ILE A 92 -3.86 -6.37 -5.85
CA ILE A 92 -2.86 -6.77 -4.86
C ILE A 92 -2.62 -8.29 -4.90
N ARG A 93 -3.69 -9.09 -5.09
CA ARG A 93 -3.57 -10.55 -5.18
C ARG A 93 -2.88 -11.00 -6.46
N ASN A 94 -3.11 -10.28 -7.56
CA ASN A 94 -2.62 -10.67 -8.88
C ASN A 94 -1.23 -10.14 -9.20
N LEU A 95 -0.75 -9.16 -8.46
CA LEU A 95 0.56 -8.54 -8.67
C LEU A 95 1.49 -8.87 -7.50
N ASP A 96 2.78 -9.03 -7.81
CA ASP A 96 3.80 -9.16 -6.78
C ASP A 96 4.09 -7.78 -6.21
N CYS A 97 3.55 -7.46 -5.05
CA CYS A 97 3.63 -6.13 -4.46
C CYS A 97 3.97 -6.19 -2.97
N VAL A 98 4.38 -5.03 -2.43
CA VAL A 98 4.81 -4.95 -1.02
C VAL A 98 3.66 -4.76 -0.04
N ASN A 99 2.43 -4.71 -0.51
CA ASN A 99 1.27 -4.49 0.35
C ASN A 99 1.14 -5.60 1.40
N LYS A 100 1.10 -5.22 2.66
CA LYS A 100 0.98 -6.18 3.77
C LYS A 100 -0.46 -6.63 4.00
N ILE A 101 -1.42 -5.75 3.68
CA ILE A 101 -2.85 -6.02 3.87
C ILE A 101 -3.53 -5.88 2.53
N ILE A 102 -4.22 -6.95 2.09
CA ILE A 102 -5.00 -6.93 0.86
C ILE A 102 -6.34 -6.27 1.14
N SER A 103 -6.65 -5.19 0.38
CA SER A 103 -7.91 -4.46 0.53
C SER A 103 -9.11 -5.37 0.26
N GLY A 104 -10.19 -5.18 1.00
CA GLY A 104 -11.39 -5.99 0.89
C GLY A 104 -11.27 -7.37 1.52
N ARG A 105 -10.14 -7.70 2.09
CA ARG A 105 -9.88 -8.98 2.76
C ARG A 105 -10.25 -8.87 4.24
N THR A 106 -10.88 -9.91 4.79
CA THR A 106 -11.18 -9.98 6.22
C THR A 106 -9.91 -10.25 7.03
N SER A 107 -9.94 -9.95 8.32
CA SER A 107 -8.82 -10.25 9.22
C SER A 107 -8.50 -11.74 9.24
N ARG A 108 -9.52 -12.59 9.16
CA ARG A 108 -9.35 -14.04 9.12
C ARG A 108 -8.62 -14.47 7.84
N GLN A 109 -9.01 -13.92 6.69
CA GLN A 109 -8.35 -14.21 5.42
C GLN A 109 -6.90 -13.76 5.44
N TYR A 110 -6.64 -12.58 6.00
CA TYR A 110 -5.27 -12.08 6.16
C TYR A 110 -4.42 -13.05 6.98
N PHE A 111 -4.92 -13.48 8.13
CA PHE A 111 -4.20 -14.38 9.01
C PHE A 111 -3.88 -15.71 8.34
N GLU A 112 -4.86 -16.31 7.67
CA GLU A 112 -4.68 -17.59 6.97
C GLU A 112 -3.64 -17.49 5.86
N GLU A 113 -3.68 -16.40 5.07
CA GLU A 113 -2.75 -16.20 3.95
C GLU A 113 -1.32 -15.88 4.39
N ASN A 114 -1.14 -15.32 5.58
CA ASN A 114 0.15 -14.84 6.06
C ASN A 114 0.67 -15.57 7.30
N LYS A 115 0.05 -16.65 7.67
CA LYS A 115 0.34 -17.39 8.89
C LYS A 115 1.82 -17.72 9.09
N GLU A 116 2.47 -18.23 8.06
CA GLU A 116 3.88 -18.60 8.12
C GLU A 116 4.79 -17.36 8.23
N LYS A 117 4.48 -16.31 7.50
CA LYS A 117 5.26 -15.06 7.54
C LYS A 117 5.17 -14.41 8.92
N ILE A 118 3.97 -14.38 9.49
CA ILE A 118 3.73 -13.80 10.81
C ILE A 118 4.52 -14.60 11.85
N HIS A 119 4.48 -15.91 11.76
CA HIS A 119 5.17 -16.80 12.70
C HIS A 119 6.69 -16.60 12.64
N ARG A 120 7.26 -16.53 11.43
CA ARG A 120 8.70 -16.30 11.24
C ARG A 120 9.14 -14.95 11.79
N TYR A 121 8.34 -13.90 11.56
CA TYR A 121 8.63 -12.57 12.08
C TYR A 121 8.64 -12.56 13.61
N GLN A 122 7.66 -13.21 14.23
CA GLN A 122 7.58 -13.29 15.69
C GLN A 122 8.76 -14.05 16.30
N GLU A 123 9.22 -15.11 15.65
CA GLU A 123 10.38 -15.86 16.11
C GLU A 123 11.66 -15.01 16.01
N GLN A 124 11.85 -14.33 14.90
CA GLN A 124 13.00 -13.45 14.70
C GLN A 124 13.01 -12.32 15.73
N TYR A 125 11.85 -11.71 15.96
CA TYR A 125 11.70 -10.64 16.95
C TYR A 125 12.10 -11.13 18.35
N ARG A 126 11.62 -12.30 18.75
CA ARG A 126 11.97 -12.89 20.02
C ARG A 126 13.46 -13.15 20.17
N LYS A 127 14.09 -13.70 19.15
CA LYS A 127 15.53 -13.96 19.15
C LYS A 127 16.34 -12.68 19.31
N GLU A 128 15.98 -11.64 18.57
CA GLU A 128 16.69 -10.34 18.62
C GLU A 128 16.55 -9.68 19.98
N HIS A 129 15.34 -9.68 20.56
CA HIS A 129 15.09 -9.04 21.85
C HIS A 129 15.62 -9.88 23.03
N HIS A 130 15.69 -11.18 22.87
CA HIS A 130 16.23 -12.06 23.89
C HIS A 130 17.75 -11.90 24.07
N LYS A 131 18.44 -11.55 23.00
CA LYS A 131 19.90 -11.33 23.04
C LYS A 131 20.30 -10.06 23.79
N ASN A 132 19.38 -9.16 24.03
CA ASN A 132 19.63 -7.88 24.67
C ASN A 132 19.31 -7.86 26.17
N LEU A 133 19.06 -9.01 26.76
CA LEU A 133 18.76 -9.12 28.19
C LEU A 133 20.05 -9.42 29.00
#